data_2b1d89ac4fef00e0665670b0e789d481
#
_entry.id   2b1d89ac4fef00e0665670b0e789d481
#
_cell.length_a   1.000
_cell.length_b   1.000
_cell.length_c   1.000
_cell.angle_alpha   90.00
_cell.angle_beta   90.00
_cell.angle_gamma   90.00
#
_symmetry.space_group_name_H-M   'P 1'
#
loop_
_entity.id
_entity.type
_entity.pdbx_description
1 polymer ?
#
loop_
_entity_poly.entity_id
_entity_poly.type
_entity_poly.pdbx_seq_one_letter_code
_entity_poly.pdbx_strand_id
1 'polypeptide(L)'
;RRLRPVLALGYYPELRDDSVASGYQPAVRDAAANYRILDMLNTRYIITGDKNYPVEVNDHALGNAWLVDGIEYVDGADAEMEAIGRIDPAHQAVADSRFRNILGESVPSVVPGDTIYLTKYTPNCLTYHVTTKNGGLGVFSEVYFPWGWHATVDGEPVGLGRVNYLLRALEIPAGSHEIVMTFDPQSIHTCSAIAYACVTLIYMLCLGGIFIAVCRCESN
;
A
#
# COMPACT_ATOMS: atom_id res chain seq x y z
N ARG A 1 25.51 5.46 9.96
CA ARG A 1 25.10 4.93 8.67
C ARG A 1 23.68 5.41 8.42
N ARG A 2 23.49 6.23 7.40
CA ARG A 2 22.14 6.54 6.94
C ARG A 2 21.52 5.26 6.42
N LEU A 3 20.39 4.84 6.94
CA LEU A 3 19.51 3.92 6.25
C LEU A 3 19.12 4.59 4.95
N ARG A 4 19.62 4.02 3.89
CA ARG A 4 19.48 4.63 2.59
C ARG A 4 18.08 4.40 2.11
N PRO A 5 17.50 5.41 1.50
CA PRO A 5 16.15 5.37 0.95
C PRO A 5 15.87 4.17 0.08
N VAL A 6 16.90 3.71 -0.48
CA VAL A 6 17.02 2.53 -1.29
C VAL A 6 16.52 1.23 -0.67
N LEU A 7 16.58 1.10 0.65
CA LEU A 7 16.02 -0.07 1.31
C LEU A 7 14.50 -0.18 1.11
N ALA A 8 13.86 0.90 0.72
CA ALA A 8 12.44 0.89 0.37
C ALA A 8 12.16 0.38 -1.05
N LEU A 9 13.11 0.54 -1.99
CA LEU A 9 12.90 0.20 -3.40
C LEU A 9 13.99 -0.68 -4.03
N GLY A 10 15.04 -1.00 -3.31
CA GLY A 10 16.08 -1.82 -3.88
C GLY A 10 17.43 -1.69 -3.18
N TYR A 11 18.29 -2.56 -3.56
CA TYR A 11 19.63 -2.65 -3.05
C TYR A 11 20.59 -1.90 -3.96
N TYR A 12 21.34 -0.93 -3.39
CA TYR A 12 22.41 -0.23 -4.10
C TYR A 12 23.76 -0.76 -3.59
N PRO A 13 24.37 -1.68 -4.31
CA PRO A 13 25.66 -2.27 -3.92
C PRO A 13 26.78 -1.24 -3.79
N GLU A 14 26.71 -0.17 -4.59
CA GLU A 14 27.65 0.96 -4.55
C GLU A 14 27.62 1.75 -3.25
N LEU A 15 26.65 1.49 -2.42
CA LEU A 15 26.45 2.17 -1.15
C LEU A 15 26.86 1.31 0.06
N ARG A 16 27.66 0.28 -0.13
CA ARG A 16 28.28 -0.50 0.95
C ARG A 16 29.30 0.32 1.75
N ASP A 17 29.70 -0.23 2.88
CA ASP A 17 30.64 0.38 3.81
C ASP A 17 31.97 0.82 3.18
N ASP A 18 32.38 0.12 2.16
CA ASP A 18 33.59 0.40 1.38
C ASP A 18 33.53 1.80 0.73
N SER A 19 32.33 2.29 0.42
CA SER A 19 32.12 3.64 -0.13
C SER A 19 32.30 4.75 0.89
N VAL A 20 32.05 4.47 2.17
CA VAL A 20 32.27 5.41 3.26
C VAL A 20 33.77 5.59 3.52
N ALA A 21 34.53 4.49 3.43
CA ALA A 21 35.99 4.52 3.56
C ALA A 21 36.67 5.27 2.39
N SER A 22 36.05 5.34 1.22
CA SER A 22 36.55 6.05 0.04
C SER A 22 36.14 7.53 -0.02
N GLY A 23 35.44 8.06 0.98
CA GLY A 23 34.94 9.44 0.99
C GLY A 23 33.80 9.70 -0.02
N TYR A 24 33.13 8.64 -0.51
CA TYR A 24 32.01 8.79 -1.41
C TYR A 24 30.87 9.57 -0.75
N GLN A 25 30.57 10.73 -1.27
CA GLN A 25 29.35 11.46 -0.99
C GLN A 25 28.40 11.23 -2.16
N PRO A 26 27.21 10.64 -1.93
CA PRO A 26 26.21 10.55 -2.98
C PRO A 26 25.89 11.94 -3.51
N ALA A 27 25.77 12.08 -4.81
CA ALA A 27 25.38 13.34 -5.41
C ALA A 27 24.10 13.86 -4.76
N VAL A 28 24.05 15.14 -4.43
CA VAL A 28 22.90 15.79 -3.77
C VAL A 28 21.60 15.52 -4.54
N ARG A 29 21.69 15.36 -5.85
CA ARG A 29 20.58 15.06 -6.75
C ARG A 29 19.98 13.67 -6.50
N ASP A 30 20.80 12.66 -6.27
CA ASP A 30 20.34 11.30 -5.99
C ASP A 30 19.76 11.20 -4.58
N ALA A 31 20.32 11.93 -3.63
CA ALA A 31 19.79 12.03 -2.27
C ALA A 31 18.37 12.63 -2.27
N ALA A 32 18.13 13.72 -3.00
CA ALA A 32 16.80 14.35 -3.09
C ALA A 32 15.75 13.44 -3.74
N ALA A 33 16.11 12.75 -4.83
CA ALA A 33 15.22 11.80 -5.49
C ALA A 33 14.86 10.62 -4.55
N ASN A 34 15.81 10.17 -3.78
CA ASN A 34 15.63 9.10 -2.82
C ASN A 34 14.72 9.49 -1.64
N TYR A 35 14.80 10.73 -1.17
CA TYR A 35 13.90 11.22 -0.11
C TYR A 35 12.45 11.31 -0.59
N ARG A 36 12.17 11.70 -1.83
CA ARG A 36 10.81 11.71 -2.38
C ARG A 36 10.13 10.34 -2.33
N ILE A 37 10.90 9.28 -2.53
CA ILE A 37 10.40 7.92 -2.40
C ILE A 37 10.05 7.59 -0.94
N LEU A 38 10.87 8.00 0.01
CA LEU A 38 10.56 7.86 1.42
C LEU A 38 9.34 8.69 1.83
N ASP A 39 9.20 9.89 1.25
CA ASP A 39 8.07 10.77 1.50
C ASP A 39 6.75 10.11 1.10
N MET A 40 6.67 9.53 -0.12
CA MET A 40 5.47 8.82 -0.58
C MET A 40 5.21 7.51 0.16
N LEU A 41 6.23 6.89 0.76
CA LEU A 41 6.10 5.71 1.61
C LEU A 41 5.77 6.06 3.06
N ASN A 42 5.52 7.32 3.37
CA ASN A 42 5.23 7.83 4.70
C ASN A 42 6.32 7.45 5.73
N THR A 43 7.58 7.42 5.29
CA THR A 43 8.72 7.12 6.16
C THR A 43 9.04 8.33 7.01
N ARG A 44 8.68 8.28 8.27
CA ARG A 44 8.79 9.41 9.19
C ARG A 44 10.12 9.46 9.95
N TYR A 45 10.74 8.31 10.17
CA TYR A 45 12.00 8.20 10.90
C TYR A 45 13.03 7.43 10.09
N ILE A 46 14.22 7.97 9.98
CA ILE A 46 15.34 7.38 9.27
C ILE A 46 16.44 7.09 10.28
N ILE A 47 16.80 5.82 10.46
CA ILE A 47 17.92 5.43 11.32
C ILE A 47 19.21 5.63 10.54
N THR A 48 20.01 6.60 10.95
CA THR A 48 21.23 6.99 10.22
C THR A 48 22.44 6.11 10.54
N GLY A 49 22.44 5.50 11.73
CA GLY A 49 23.59 4.77 12.27
C GLY A 49 24.71 5.67 12.78
N ASP A 50 24.56 7.00 12.70
CA ASP A 50 25.47 7.95 13.33
C ASP A 50 25.28 7.91 14.85
N LYS A 51 26.40 7.88 15.61
CA LYS A 51 26.35 7.82 17.08
C LYS A 51 25.80 9.10 17.71
N ASN A 52 25.99 10.25 17.05
CA ASN A 52 25.55 11.55 17.55
C ASN A 52 24.11 11.88 17.13
N TYR A 53 23.71 11.39 15.95
CA TYR A 53 22.40 11.61 15.37
C TYR A 53 21.81 10.28 14.87
N PRO A 54 21.44 9.38 15.78
CA PRO A 54 21.05 8.01 15.40
C PRO A 54 19.74 7.93 14.62
N VAL A 55 18.89 8.96 14.75
CA VAL A 55 17.59 9.05 14.07
C VAL A 55 17.44 10.43 13.46
N GLU A 56 17.05 10.47 12.20
CA GLU A 56 16.64 11.67 11.48
C GLU A 56 15.10 11.64 11.31
N VAL A 57 14.45 12.76 11.58
CA VAL A 57 13.00 12.91 11.35
C VAL A 57 12.79 13.42 9.93
N ASN A 58 11.93 12.75 9.18
CA ASN A 58 11.52 13.19 7.86
C ASN A 58 10.20 13.98 7.96
N ASP A 59 10.29 15.29 7.93
CA ASP A 59 9.15 16.19 8.03
C ASP A 59 8.39 16.34 6.68
N HIS A 60 8.93 15.79 5.60
CA HIS A 60 8.34 15.82 4.26
C HIS A 60 7.47 14.59 3.94
N ALA A 61 7.34 13.64 4.87
CA ALA A 61 6.49 12.46 4.68
C ALA A 61 5.05 12.87 4.33
N LEU A 62 4.50 12.33 3.22
CA LEU A 62 3.20 12.72 2.66
C LEU A 62 1.98 12.23 3.47
N GLY A 63 2.23 11.47 4.54
CA GLY A 63 1.16 10.94 5.38
C GLY A 63 0.55 9.65 4.84
N ASN A 64 -0.61 9.29 5.39
CA ASN A 64 -1.30 8.06 5.03
C ASN A 64 -2.04 8.16 3.68
N ALA A 65 -2.42 9.37 3.28
CA ALA A 65 -3.07 9.64 2.00
C ALA A 65 -2.89 11.10 1.61
N TRP A 66 -2.87 11.38 0.31
CA TRP A 66 -2.84 12.74 -0.25
C TRP A 66 -3.54 12.78 -1.62
N LEU A 67 -3.88 13.97 -2.06
CA LEU A 67 -4.45 14.24 -3.38
C LEU A 67 -3.33 14.70 -4.32
N VAL A 68 -3.40 14.29 -5.59
CA VAL A 68 -2.45 14.69 -6.62
C VAL A 68 -3.11 15.52 -7.71
N ASP A 69 -2.32 16.40 -8.36
CA ASP A 69 -2.77 17.31 -9.44
C ASP A 69 -2.72 16.68 -10.83
N GLY A 70 -2.08 15.52 -10.97
CA GLY A 70 -1.92 14.88 -12.26
C GLY A 70 -1.49 13.43 -12.18
N ILE A 71 -1.68 12.74 -13.30
CA ILE A 71 -1.26 11.34 -13.47
C ILE A 71 -0.55 11.20 -14.83
N GLU A 72 0.61 10.57 -14.82
CA GLU A 72 1.34 10.15 -16.02
C GLU A 72 1.12 8.66 -16.24
N TYR A 73 0.68 8.29 -17.46
CA TYR A 73 0.52 6.89 -17.82
C TYR A 73 1.70 6.41 -18.65
N VAL A 74 2.26 5.29 -18.27
CA VAL A 74 3.40 4.65 -18.93
C VAL A 74 3.14 3.15 -19.14
N ASP A 75 3.90 2.53 -20.02
CA ASP A 75 3.75 1.12 -20.31
C ASP A 75 4.87 0.29 -19.66
N GLY A 76 4.48 -0.52 -18.68
CA GLY A 76 5.36 -1.47 -18.02
C GLY A 76 6.11 -0.92 -16.80
N ALA A 77 6.63 -1.85 -16.01
CA ALA A 77 7.21 -1.58 -14.70
C ALA A 77 8.50 -0.74 -14.76
N ASP A 78 9.35 -0.97 -15.74
CA ASP A 78 10.61 -0.24 -15.89
C ASP A 78 10.37 1.23 -16.21
N ALA A 79 9.41 1.51 -17.13
CA ALA A 79 9.02 2.87 -17.46
C ALA A 79 8.36 3.59 -16.26
N GLU A 80 7.57 2.87 -15.46
CA GLU A 80 6.96 3.40 -14.23
C GLU A 80 8.05 3.79 -13.21
N MET A 81 9.05 2.92 -13.00
CA MET A 81 10.19 3.20 -12.12
C MET A 81 11.03 4.40 -12.58
N GLU A 82 11.29 4.50 -13.88
CA GLU A 82 12.02 5.65 -14.44
C GLU A 82 11.22 6.95 -14.27
N ALA A 83 9.92 6.92 -14.53
CA ALA A 83 9.04 8.08 -14.39
C ALA A 83 8.95 8.58 -12.95
N ILE A 84 8.88 7.69 -11.94
CA ILE A 84 8.88 8.05 -10.52
C ILE A 84 10.13 8.85 -10.15
N GLY A 85 11.29 8.55 -10.74
CA GLY A 85 12.52 9.31 -10.53
C GLY A 85 12.47 10.76 -10.98
N ARG A 86 11.52 11.12 -11.87
CA ARG A 86 11.39 12.45 -12.48
C ARG A 86 10.30 13.31 -11.87
N ILE A 87 9.23 12.69 -11.35
CA ILE A 87 8.07 13.39 -10.79
C ILE A 87 8.29 13.85 -9.36
N ASP A 88 7.43 14.74 -8.91
CA ASP A 88 7.21 15.01 -7.49
C ASP A 88 5.96 14.24 -7.02
N PRO A 89 6.12 13.17 -6.19
CA PRO A 89 5.00 12.36 -5.76
C PRO A 89 3.95 13.10 -4.94
N ALA A 90 4.28 14.27 -4.39
CA ALA A 90 3.32 15.11 -3.67
C ALA A 90 2.26 15.71 -4.60
N HIS A 91 2.59 15.88 -5.88
CA HIS A 91 1.73 16.54 -6.87
C HIS A 91 1.34 15.64 -8.03
N GLN A 92 2.15 14.64 -8.34
CA GLN A 92 1.96 13.79 -9.50
C GLN A 92 2.04 12.32 -9.15
N ALA A 93 1.23 11.51 -9.83
CA ALA A 93 1.31 10.06 -9.77
C ALA A 93 1.74 9.50 -11.13
N VAL A 94 2.39 8.35 -11.12
CA VAL A 94 2.66 7.53 -12.31
C VAL A 94 1.89 6.24 -12.23
N ALA A 95 1.26 5.82 -13.30
CA ALA A 95 0.55 4.55 -13.37
C ALA A 95 0.85 3.80 -14.66
N ASP A 96 0.81 2.50 -14.58
CA ASP A 96 0.77 1.64 -15.77
C ASP A 96 -0.54 1.88 -16.53
N SER A 97 -0.48 1.99 -17.86
CA SER A 97 -1.61 2.28 -18.75
C SER A 97 -2.81 1.34 -18.56
N ARG A 98 -2.61 0.13 -18.04
CA ARG A 98 -3.69 -0.82 -17.70
C ARG A 98 -4.65 -0.31 -16.62
N PHE A 99 -4.23 0.64 -15.79
CA PHE A 99 -5.07 1.23 -14.74
C PHE A 99 -5.86 2.45 -15.19
N ARG A 100 -5.68 2.91 -16.43
CA ARG A 100 -6.34 4.10 -16.98
C ARG A 100 -7.86 4.07 -16.85
N ASN A 101 -8.48 2.91 -17.10
CA ASN A 101 -9.93 2.74 -16.98
C ASN A 101 -10.44 2.79 -15.52
N ILE A 102 -9.55 2.66 -14.53
CA ILE A 102 -9.88 2.65 -13.10
C ILE A 102 -9.61 4.03 -12.47
N LEU A 103 -8.54 4.69 -12.92
CA LEU A 103 -8.04 5.94 -12.32
C LEU A 103 -8.42 7.19 -13.11
N GLY A 104 -9.13 7.02 -14.25
CA GLY A 104 -9.55 8.14 -15.12
C GLY A 104 -8.47 8.61 -16.09
N GLU A 105 -8.89 9.40 -17.08
CA GLU A 105 -8.01 9.95 -18.11
C GLU A 105 -7.26 11.21 -17.65
N SER A 106 -7.88 11.96 -16.76
CA SER A 106 -7.35 13.23 -16.25
C SER A 106 -7.72 13.44 -14.80
N VAL A 107 -6.84 14.08 -14.06
CA VAL A 107 -7.02 14.39 -12.65
C VAL A 107 -7.32 15.87 -12.51
N PRO A 108 -8.43 16.25 -11.84
CA PRO A 108 -8.72 17.65 -11.51
C PRO A 108 -7.63 18.22 -10.59
N SER A 109 -7.30 19.49 -10.78
CA SER A 109 -6.32 20.17 -9.92
C SER A 109 -6.83 20.28 -8.48
N VAL A 110 -5.95 19.99 -7.55
CA VAL A 110 -6.17 20.18 -6.12
C VAL A 110 -6.28 21.67 -5.80
N VAL A 111 -7.28 22.06 -5.06
CA VAL A 111 -7.50 23.45 -4.68
C VAL A 111 -7.36 23.67 -3.17
N PRO A 112 -7.07 24.91 -2.73
CA PRO A 112 -6.98 25.19 -1.30
C PRO A 112 -8.26 24.81 -0.56
N GLY A 113 -8.13 23.99 0.48
CA GLY A 113 -9.25 23.46 1.24
C GLY A 113 -9.56 21.98 0.94
N ASP A 114 -9.03 21.43 -0.14
CA ASP A 114 -9.12 19.99 -0.38
C ASP A 114 -8.25 19.24 0.63
N THR A 115 -8.81 18.20 1.24
CA THR A 115 -8.16 17.43 2.29
C THR A 115 -8.50 15.96 2.19
N ILE A 116 -7.54 15.11 2.56
CA ILE A 116 -7.76 13.68 2.77
C ILE A 116 -6.95 13.24 3.98
N TYR A 117 -7.54 12.47 4.88
CA TYR A 117 -6.85 11.97 6.06
C TYR A 117 -7.46 10.67 6.59
N LEU A 118 -6.64 9.88 7.24
CA LEU A 118 -7.03 8.62 7.88
C LEU A 118 -7.80 8.93 9.18
N THR A 119 -9.02 8.39 9.31
CA THR A 119 -9.86 8.54 10.51
C THR A 119 -9.85 7.31 11.40
N LYS A 120 -9.72 6.12 10.79
CA LYS A 120 -9.67 4.86 11.54
C LYS A 120 -8.71 3.88 10.88
N TYR A 121 -7.89 3.25 11.72
CA TYR A 121 -6.95 2.22 11.32
C TYR A 121 -7.20 0.91 12.07
N THR A 122 -7.44 -0.15 11.33
CA THR A 122 -7.36 -1.53 11.81
C THR A 122 -6.63 -2.38 10.79
N PRO A 123 -6.05 -3.54 11.14
CA PRO A 123 -5.27 -4.34 10.20
C PRO A 123 -5.99 -4.68 8.89
N ASN A 124 -7.32 -4.86 8.94
CA ASN A 124 -8.13 -5.28 7.80
C ASN A 124 -9.15 -4.22 7.35
N CYS A 125 -9.13 -3.02 7.94
CA CYS A 125 -10.06 -1.97 7.57
C CYS A 125 -9.45 -0.60 7.85
N LEU A 126 -9.37 0.21 6.81
CA LEU A 126 -8.89 1.59 6.83
C LEU A 126 -10.04 2.50 6.44
N THR A 127 -10.29 3.54 7.22
CA THR A 127 -11.30 4.54 6.89
C THR A 127 -10.63 5.89 6.73
N TYR A 128 -10.91 6.56 5.63
CA TYR A 128 -10.43 7.90 5.34
C TYR A 128 -11.62 8.85 5.17
N HIS A 129 -11.39 10.10 5.53
CA HIS A 129 -12.31 11.17 5.19
C HIS A 129 -11.65 12.08 4.16
N VAL A 130 -12.38 12.44 3.13
CA VAL A 130 -11.92 13.31 2.06
C VAL A 130 -12.91 14.44 1.83
N THR A 131 -12.40 15.62 1.57
CA THR A 131 -13.19 16.76 1.10
C THR A 131 -12.47 17.35 -0.09
N THR A 132 -13.13 17.41 -1.23
CA THR A 132 -12.57 17.96 -2.47
C THR A 132 -13.64 18.73 -3.22
N LYS A 133 -13.28 19.89 -3.75
CA LYS A 133 -14.19 20.75 -4.50
C LYS A 133 -14.49 20.23 -5.90
N ASN A 134 -13.48 19.67 -6.56
CA ASN A 134 -13.56 19.29 -7.99
C ASN A 134 -13.50 17.78 -8.21
N GLY A 135 -13.42 16.99 -7.14
CA GLY A 135 -12.97 15.60 -7.24
C GLY A 135 -11.47 15.53 -7.33
N GLY A 136 -10.90 14.33 -7.52
CA GLY A 136 -9.47 14.17 -7.62
C GLY A 136 -9.02 12.72 -7.62
N LEU A 137 -7.71 12.52 -7.62
CA LEU A 137 -7.08 11.24 -7.45
C LEU A 137 -6.44 11.18 -6.06
N GLY A 138 -6.95 10.29 -5.21
CA GLY A 138 -6.36 9.99 -3.90
C GLY A 138 -5.28 8.93 -4.04
N VAL A 139 -4.10 9.22 -3.50
CA VAL A 139 -2.97 8.28 -3.37
C VAL A 139 -2.82 7.92 -1.91
N PHE A 140 -2.59 6.64 -1.63
CA PHE A 140 -2.52 6.09 -0.27
C PHE A 140 -1.18 5.41 -0.06
N SER A 141 -0.50 5.69 1.05
CA SER A 141 0.78 5.08 1.44
C SER A 141 0.63 3.60 1.83
N GLU A 142 -0.20 2.87 1.11
CA GLU A 142 -0.50 1.47 1.33
C GLU A 142 -0.16 0.65 0.08
N VAL A 143 0.44 -0.52 0.29
CA VAL A 143 0.84 -1.40 -0.82
C VAL A 143 -0.39 -1.91 -1.56
N TYR A 144 -0.40 -1.74 -2.89
CA TYR A 144 -1.43 -2.30 -3.75
C TYR A 144 -1.35 -3.82 -3.77
N PHE A 145 -2.46 -4.47 -3.41
CA PHE A 145 -2.61 -5.92 -3.46
C PHE A 145 -4.01 -6.27 -3.98
N PRO A 146 -4.14 -6.74 -5.24
CA PRO A 146 -5.43 -6.85 -5.92
C PRO A 146 -6.32 -8.00 -5.42
N TRP A 147 -5.73 -8.96 -4.68
CA TRP A 147 -6.45 -10.19 -4.31
C TRP A 147 -7.11 -10.15 -2.93
N GLY A 148 -7.43 -9.00 -2.43
CA GLY A 148 -8.09 -8.96 -1.13
C GLY A 148 -8.54 -7.61 -0.66
N TRP A 149 -7.95 -6.52 -1.16
CA TRP A 149 -8.39 -5.18 -0.80
C TRP A 149 -9.52 -4.70 -1.72
N HIS A 150 -10.58 -4.25 -1.10
CA HIS A 150 -11.74 -3.63 -1.74
C HIS A 150 -11.89 -2.21 -1.19
N ALA A 151 -12.38 -1.30 -2.01
CA ALA A 151 -12.65 0.07 -1.59
C ALA A 151 -14.11 0.45 -1.87
N THR A 152 -14.65 1.27 -0.99
CA THR A 152 -15.95 1.93 -1.19
C THR A 152 -15.81 3.41 -0.93
N VAL A 153 -16.59 4.21 -1.64
CA VAL A 153 -16.82 5.63 -1.37
C VAL A 153 -18.28 5.77 -0.98
N ASP A 154 -18.55 6.25 0.24
CA ASP A 154 -19.90 6.34 0.83
C ASP A 154 -20.71 5.03 0.77
N GLY A 155 -20.00 3.89 0.85
CA GLY A 155 -20.58 2.56 0.76
C GLY A 155 -20.70 1.99 -0.65
N GLU A 156 -20.52 2.79 -1.71
CA GLU A 156 -20.55 2.33 -3.09
C GLU A 156 -19.18 1.78 -3.53
N PRO A 157 -19.12 0.58 -4.12
CA PRO A 157 -17.87 -0.03 -4.54
C PRO A 157 -17.15 0.80 -5.62
N VAL A 158 -15.85 1.01 -5.43
CA VAL A 158 -14.99 1.71 -6.39
C VAL A 158 -13.76 0.89 -6.74
N GLY A 159 -13.22 1.12 -7.94
CA GLY A 159 -11.99 0.47 -8.38
C GLY A 159 -10.76 0.98 -7.63
N LEU A 160 -9.89 0.06 -7.20
CA LEU A 160 -8.55 0.38 -6.72
C LEU A 160 -7.54 0.21 -7.85
N GLY A 161 -6.78 1.25 -8.14
CA GLY A 161 -5.65 1.20 -9.05
C GLY A 161 -4.32 1.18 -8.30
N ARG A 162 -3.24 0.93 -9.06
CA ARG A 162 -1.87 1.05 -8.59
C ARG A 162 -1.21 2.25 -9.23
N VAL A 163 -0.55 3.06 -8.41
CA VAL A 163 0.30 4.17 -8.83
C VAL A 163 1.66 4.09 -8.15
N ASN A 164 2.62 4.82 -8.69
CA ASN A 164 3.97 4.93 -8.16
C ASN A 164 4.57 3.56 -7.85
N TYR A 165 4.37 2.60 -8.78
CA TYR A 165 4.85 1.23 -8.76
C TYR A 165 4.20 0.31 -7.72
N LEU A 166 3.82 0.81 -6.54
CA LEU A 166 3.34 -0.03 -5.45
C LEU A 166 2.17 0.53 -4.63
N LEU A 167 1.83 1.81 -4.76
CA LEU A 167 0.83 2.46 -3.92
C LEU A 167 -0.58 2.27 -4.48
N ARG A 168 -1.57 2.32 -3.58
CA ARG A 168 -2.98 2.32 -3.96
C ARG A 168 -3.42 3.71 -4.37
N ALA A 169 -4.31 3.77 -5.34
CA ALA A 169 -5.01 5.00 -5.68
C ALA A 169 -6.45 4.69 -6.10
N LEU A 170 -7.31 5.69 -5.95
CA LEU A 170 -8.68 5.66 -6.47
C LEU A 170 -9.14 7.05 -6.88
N GLU A 171 -10.06 7.09 -7.83
CA GLU A 171 -10.75 8.31 -8.24
C GLU A 171 -11.79 8.69 -7.19
N ILE A 172 -11.83 9.98 -6.84
CA ILE A 172 -12.70 10.53 -5.79
C ILE A 172 -13.64 11.55 -6.42
N PRO A 173 -14.95 11.44 -6.24
CA PRO A 173 -15.91 12.45 -6.72
C PRO A 173 -15.76 13.77 -5.95
N ALA A 174 -16.32 14.84 -6.51
CA ALA A 174 -16.39 16.13 -5.85
C ALA A 174 -17.36 16.10 -4.66
N GLY A 175 -16.95 16.62 -3.52
CA GLY A 175 -17.75 16.63 -2.30
C GLY A 175 -16.97 16.26 -1.06
N SER A 176 -17.71 15.87 -0.04
CA SER A 176 -17.16 15.32 1.21
C SER A 176 -17.61 13.88 1.33
N HIS A 177 -16.64 12.96 1.40
CA HIS A 177 -16.89 11.53 1.27
C HIS A 177 -16.13 10.73 2.33
N GLU A 178 -16.67 9.56 2.68
CA GLU A 178 -15.97 8.54 3.45
C GLU A 178 -15.46 7.43 2.52
N ILE A 179 -14.17 7.15 2.60
CA ILE A 179 -13.54 6.06 1.87
C ILE A 179 -13.23 4.94 2.85
N VAL A 180 -13.75 3.75 2.57
CA VAL A 180 -13.47 2.57 3.39
C VAL A 180 -12.74 1.53 2.52
N MET A 181 -11.55 1.13 2.98
CA MET A 181 -10.79 0.03 2.38
C MET A 181 -10.83 -1.18 3.30
N THR A 182 -11.30 -2.31 2.79
CA THR A 182 -11.46 -3.55 3.56
C THR A 182 -10.64 -4.66 2.93
N PHE A 183 -9.92 -5.41 3.77
CA PHE A 183 -9.19 -6.60 3.34
C PHE A 183 -10.04 -7.85 3.59
N ASP A 184 -10.53 -8.45 2.52
CA ASP A 184 -11.38 -9.64 2.55
C ASP A 184 -11.08 -10.59 1.37
N PRO A 185 -9.96 -11.32 1.42
CA PRO A 185 -9.55 -12.19 0.32
C PRO A 185 -10.37 -13.47 0.28
N GLN A 186 -10.97 -13.75 -0.89
CA GLN A 186 -11.76 -14.94 -1.17
C GLN A 186 -11.02 -16.25 -0.85
N SER A 187 -9.70 -16.27 -0.96
CA SER A 187 -8.87 -17.43 -0.62
C SER A 187 -8.98 -17.84 0.84
N ILE A 188 -9.11 -16.90 1.76
CA ILE A 188 -9.29 -17.19 3.19
C ILE A 188 -10.62 -17.87 3.44
N HIS A 189 -11.70 -17.39 2.83
CA HIS A 189 -13.04 -18.00 2.94
C HIS A 189 -13.03 -19.44 2.41
N THR A 190 -12.45 -19.65 1.22
CA THR A 190 -12.36 -20.98 0.61
C THR A 190 -11.51 -21.93 1.46
N CYS A 191 -10.34 -21.52 1.89
CA CYS A 191 -9.47 -22.36 2.73
C CYS A 191 -10.11 -22.69 4.08
N SER A 192 -10.79 -21.72 4.70
CA SER A 192 -11.50 -21.91 5.95
C SER A 192 -12.65 -22.93 5.80
N ALA A 193 -13.43 -22.81 4.74
CA ALA A 193 -14.52 -23.75 4.46
C ALA A 193 -14.00 -25.18 4.28
N ILE A 194 -12.92 -25.38 3.54
CA ILE A 194 -12.27 -26.68 3.35
C ILE A 194 -11.75 -27.21 4.71
N ALA A 195 -11.09 -26.37 5.50
CA ALA A 195 -10.57 -26.74 6.81
C ALA A 195 -11.70 -27.20 7.75
N TYR A 196 -12.80 -26.45 7.84
CA TYR A 196 -13.96 -26.85 8.66
C TYR A 196 -14.59 -28.15 8.16
N ALA A 197 -14.71 -28.37 6.86
CA ALA A 197 -15.21 -29.62 6.31
C ALA A 197 -14.32 -30.81 6.68
N CYS A 198 -13.01 -30.70 6.56
CA CYS A 198 -12.04 -31.71 6.94
C CYS A 198 -12.09 -32.03 8.45
N VAL A 199 -12.11 -31.00 9.30
CA VAL A 199 -12.22 -31.17 10.74
C VAL A 199 -13.53 -31.88 11.13
N THR A 200 -14.63 -31.47 10.53
CA THR A 200 -15.95 -32.10 10.76
C THR A 200 -15.92 -33.58 10.38
N LEU A 201 -15.34 -33.92 9.22
CA LEU A 201 -15.19 -35.31 8.78
C LEU A 201 -14.37 -36.15 9.77
N ILE A 202 -13.25 -35.62 10.26
CA ILE A 202 -12.41 -36.29 11.25
C ILE A 202 -13.21 -36.58 12.53
N TYR A 203 -13.94 -35.58 13.04
CA TYR A 203 -14.79 -35.78 14.23
C TYR A 203 -15.86 -36.85 14.00
N MET A 204 -16.52 -36.86 12.85
CA MET A 204 -17.52 -37.87 12.53
C MET A 204 -16.92 -39.26 12.45
N LEU A 205 -15.73 -39.44 11.88
CA LEU A 205 -15.02 -40.70 11.82
C LEU A 205 -14.60 -41.17 13.22
N CYS A 206 -14.10 -40.31 14.08
CA CYS A 206 -13.73 -40.62 15.45
C CYS A 206 -14.95 -41.05 16.27
N LEU A 207 -16.05 -40.30 16.20
CA LEU A 207 -17.29 -40.63 16.91
C LEU A 207 -17.90 -41.96 16.41
N GLY A 208 -17.87 -42.17 15.10
CA GLY A 208 -18.30 -43.43 14.49
C GLY A 208 -17.46 -44.64 14.95
N GLY A 209 -16.15 -44.45 15.02
CA GLY A 209 -15.22 -45.46 15.53
C GLY A 209 -15.46 -45.80 17.01
N ILE A 210 -15.67 -44.80 17.86
CA ILE A 210 -16.02 -44.98 19.26
C ILE A 210 -17.35 -45.73 19.40
N PHE A 211 -18.38 -45.31 18.62
CA PHE A 211 -19.68 -45.95 18.64
C PHE A 211 -19.61 -47.44 18.26
N ILE A 212 -18.89 -47.77 17.19
CA ILE A 212 -18.68 -49.17 16.78
C ILE A 212 -17.93 -49.95 17.85
N ALA A 213 -16.93 -49.38 18.51
CA ALA A 213 -16.18 -50.03 19.57
C ALA A 213 -17.06 -50.33 20.80
N VAL A 214 -17.92 -49.39 21.20
CA VAL A 214 -18.88 -49.58 22.30
C VAL A 214 -19.90 -50.68 21.96
N CYS A 215 -20.52 -50.65 20.79
CA CYS A 215 -21.49 -51.69 20.38
C CYS A 215 -20.87 -53.11 20.32
N ARG A 216 -19.59 -53.21 19.91
CA ARG A 216 -18.89 -54.51 19.93
C ARG A 216 -18.60 -55.00 21.37
N CYS A 217 -18.37 -54.08 22.28
CA CYS A 217 -18.12 -54.46 23.69
C CYS A 217 -19.39 -54.97 24.42
N GLU A 218 -20.56 -54.46 24.02
CA GLU A 218 -21.86 -54.92 24.57
C GLU A 218 -22.35 -56.26 23.95
N SER A 219 -21.80 -56.65 22.81
CA SER A 219 -22.20 -57.88 22.07
C SER A 219 -21.35 -59.11 22.43
N ASN A 220 -20.34 -58.97 23.26
CA ASN A 220 -19.52 -60.07 23.83
C ASN A 220 -19.79 -60.22 25.33
#